data_1d6be20e2dc3cd5921bad5d7d1224e01
#
_entry.id   1d6be20e2dc3cd5921bad5d7d1224e01
#
_cell.length_a   1.000
_cell.length_b   1.000
_cell.length_c   1.000
_cell.angle_alpha   90.00
_cell.angle_beta   90.00
_cell.angle_gamma   90.00
#
_symmetry.space_group_name_H-M   'P 1'
#
loop_
_entity.id
_entity.type
_entity.pdbx_description
1 polymer ?
#
loop_
_entity_poly.entity_id
_entity_poly.type
_entity_poly.pdbx_seq_one_letter_code
_entity_poly.pdbx_strand_id
1 'polypeptide(L)'
;CLLGYVTNGTKFHDTGIFFAAYVNEENPMIDKLLREALNTRIVNRFLGYQGGNAEVVDKQVYALWNVLQKRNFRYSSVSNTSLSSNVVFSQRVRTFDDALESSQINCVDGSVLFASLLRAINIEPILVRTPGHMFVGYYTDAGRKNMNFLETTMIGDVDLDDFFPDEKL
;
A
#
# COMPACT_ATOMS: atom_id res chain seq x y z
N CYS A 1 15.93 2.49 -2.04
CA CYS A 1 15.95 1.07 -2.44
C CYS A 1 16.66 0.90 -3.78
N LEU A 2 17.46 -0.13 -3.93
CA LEU A 2 18.08 -0.52 -5.19
C LEU A 2 17.02 -1.21 -6.06
N LEU A 3 16.78 -0.68 -7.27
CA LEU A 3 15.87 -1.29 -8.24
C LEU A 3 16.53 -2.40 -9.03
N GLY A 4 17.80 -2.23 -9.33
CA GLY A 4 18.60 -3.15 -10.10
C GLY A 4 19.92 -2.55 -10.53
N TYR A 5 20.74 -3.38 -11.12
CA TYR A 5 22.06 -2.98 -11.65
C TYR A 5 22.40 -3.75 -12.92
N VAL A 6 23.29 -3.20 -13.72
CA VAL A 6 23.76 -3.80 -14.97
C VAL A 6 25.19 -4.32 -14.80
N THR A 7 25.45 -5.56 -15.23
CA THR A 7 26.78 -6.14 -15.30
C THR A 7 27.17 -6.39 -16.74
N ASN A 8 28.47 -6.29 -17.05
CA ASN A 8 29.04 -6.52 -18.38
C ASN A 8 28.34 -5.72 -19.49
N GLY A 9 27.82 -4.52 -19.16
CA GLY A 9 27.17 -3.61 -20.10
C GLY A 9 25.79 -4.03 -20.63
N THR A 10 25.31 -5.23 -20.32
CA THR A 10 24.07 -5.76 -20.93
C THR A 10 23.15 -6.55 -20.00
N LYS A 11 23.69 -7.17 -18.95
CA LYS A 11 22.90 -8.02 -18.06
C LYS A 11 22.31 -7.21 -16.92
N PHE A 12 20.99 -7.00 -16.94
CA PHE A 12 20.24 -6.38 -15.86
C PHE A 12 19.91 -7.38 -14.75
N HIS A 13 20.20 -7.01 -13.51
CA HIS A 13 19.83 -7.76 -12.31
C HIS A 13 18.75 -6.99 -11.56
N ASP A 14 17.55 -7.55 -11.55
CA ASP A 14 16.42 -6.98 -10.82
C ASP A 14 16.56 -7.26 -9.33
N THR A 15 16.42 -6.22 -8.52
CA THR A 15 16.46 -6.28 -7.05
C THR A 15 15.16 -5.77 -6.43
N GLY A 16 14.12 -5.63 -7.22
CA GLY A 16 12.82 -5.08 -6.77
C GLY A 16 12.18 -5.86 -5.62
N ILE A 17 12.54 -7.12 -5.41
CA ILE A 17 12.11 -7.91 -4.26
C ILE A 17 12.43 -7.23 -2.91
N PHE A 18 13.48 -6.42 -2.86
CA PHE A 18 13.86 -5.71 -1.64
C PHE A 18 12.90 -4.59 -1.22
N PHE A 19 11.93 -4.22 -2.04
CA PHE A 19 10.87 -3.31 -1.60
C PHE A 19 10.05 -3.89 -0.45
N ALA A 20 9.93 -5.22 -0.37
CA ALA A 20 9.25 -5.87 0.73
C ALA A 20 9.89 -5.58 2.10
N ALA A 21 11.19 -5.26 2.15
CA ALA A 21 11.88 -4.90 3.38
C ALA A 21 11.44 -3.54 3.98
N TYR A 22 10.73 -2.73 3.22
CA TYR A 22 10.17 -1.45 3.70
C TYR A 22 8.78 -1.60 4.32
N VAL A 23 8.15 -2.77 4.16
CA VAL A 23 6.88 -3.07 4.83
C VAL A 23 7.15 -3.21 6.33
N ASN A 24 6.47 -2.41 7.12
CA ASN A 24 6.66 -2.34 8.57
C ASN A 24 5.32 -2.11 9.27
N GLU A 25 4.69 -3.20 9.66
CA GLU A 25 3.41 -3.19 10.36
C GLU A 25 3.50 -2.70 11.81
N GLU A 26 4.70 -2.70 12.39
CA GLU A 26 4.93 -2.29 13.79
C GLU A 26 5.24 -0.78 13.92
N ASN A 27 5.27 -0.05 12.81
CA ASN A 27 5.52 1.38 12.87
C ASN A 27 4.38 2.09 13.63
N PRO A 28 4.68 2.99 14.61
CA PRO A 28 3.66 3.70 15.38
C PRO A 28 2.64 4.48 14.54
N MET A 29 3.03 4.91 13.33
CA MET A 29 2.13 5.61 12.43
C MET A 29 1.06 4.67 11.85
N ILE A 30 1.37 3.38 11.68
CA ILE A 30 0.39 2.36 11.29
C ILE A 30 -0.69 2.25 12.36
N ASP A 31 -0.32 2.12 13.63
CA ASP A 31 -1.28 2.10 14.74
C ASP A 31 -2.18 3.32 14.78
N LYS A 32 -1.62 4.51 14.51
CA LYS A 32 -2.38 5.75 14.45
C LYS A 32 -3.44 5.70 13.34
N LEU A 33 -3.05 5.27 12.14
CA LEU A 33 -3.95 5.15 11.01
C LEU A 33 -5.05 4.10 11.27
N LEU A 34 -4.73 2.98 11.91
CA LEU A 34 -5.71 1.95 12.27
C LEU A 34 -6.75 2.48 13.27
N ARG A 35 -6.34 3.26 14.27
CA ARG A 35 -7.28 3.92 15.19
C ARG A 35 -8.19 4.90 14.47
N GLU A 36 -7.65 5.68 13.54
CA GLU A 36 -8.46 6.58 12.71
C GLU A 36 -9.45 5.80 11.82
N ALA A 37 -9.03 4.66 11.28
CA ALA A 37 -9.91 3.79 10.50
C ALA A 37 -11.09 3.27 11.34
N LEU A 38 -10.87 2.87 12.58
CA LEU A 38 -11.94 2.47 13.48
C LEU A 38 -12.88 3.64 13.83
N ASN A 39 -12.36 4.86 13.93
CA ASN A 39 -13.17 6.05 14.19
C ASN A 39 -14.13 6.39 13.04
N THR A 40 -13.88 5.92 11.83
CA THR A 40 -14.82 6.08 10.70
C THR A 40 -16.11 5.26 10.88
N ARG A 41 -16.08 4.24 11.71
CA ARG A 41 -17.16 3.27 11.94
C ARG A 41 -17.56 2.43 10.71
N ILE A 42 -16.75 2.43 9.67
CA ILE A 42 -16.90 1.50 8.53
C ILE A 42 -16.77 0.07 9.03
N VAL A 43 -15.81 -0.15 9.95
CA VAL A 43 -15.67 -1.39 10.71
C VAL A 43 -15.56 -1.07 12.19
N ASN A 44 -16.10 -1.92 13.04
CA ASN A 44 -16.01 -1.77 14.50
C ASN A 44 -14.74 -2.36 15.08
N ARG A 45 -14.11 -3.27 14.36
CA ARG A 45 -12.86 -3.94 14.69
C ARG A 45 -12.25 -4.57 13.46
N PHE A 46 -10.96 -4.81 13.50
CA PHE A 46 -10.27 -5.56 12.47
C PHE A 46 -10.25 -7.05 12.82
N LEU A 47 -10.83 -7.86 11.96
CA LEU A 47 -11.00 -9.32 12.13
C LEU A 47 -9.98 -10.11 11.28
N GLY A 48 -9.27 -9.45 10.37
CA GLY A 48 -8.50 -10.16 9.36
C GLY A 48 -9.40 -11.13 8.59
N TYR A 49 -9.02 -12.40 8.57
CA TYR A 49 -9.80 -13.46 7.91
C TYR A 49 -10.85 -14.13 8.80
N GLN A 50 -10.98 -13.74 10.07
CA GLN A 50 -11.91 -14.38 11.01
C GLN A 50 -13.38 -14.15 10.66
N GLY A 51 -13.67 -13.16 9.82
CA GLY A 51 -15.03 -12.90 9.34
C GLY A 51 -15.58 -13.96 8.38
N GLY A 52 -14.73 -14.83 7.85
CA GLY A 52 -15.11 -16.03 7.10
C GLY A 52 -15.52 -15.83 5.64
N ASN A 53 -15.56 -14.60 5.14
CA ASN A 53 -15.85 -14.31 3.73
C ASN A 53 -15.06 -13.12 3.17
N ALA A 54 -15.01 -13.00 1.84
CA ALA A 54 -14.27 -11.97 1.14
C ALA A 54 -14.82 -10.56 1.41
N GLU A 55 -16.13 -10.41 1.53
CA GLU A 55 -16.79 -9.11 1.76
C GLU A 55 -16.34 -8.48 3.07
N VAL A 56 -16.19 -9.26 4.14
CA VAL A 56 -15.66 -8.77 5.43
C VAL A 56 -14.20 -8.31 5.29
N VAL A 57 -13.41 -9.01 4.47
CA VAL A 57 -12.03 -8.60 4.16
C VAL A 57 -12.04 -7.29 3.39
N ASP A 58 -12.82 -7.20 2.31
CA ASP A 58 -12.91 -6.01 1.46
C ASP A 58 -13.38 -4.78 2.24
N LYS A 59 -14.34 -4.94 3.17
CA LYS A 59 -14.80 -3.85 4.04
C LYS A 59 -13.71 -3.31 4.96
N GLN A 60 -12.85 -4.17 5.48
CA GLN A 60 -11.67 -3.74 6.26
C GLN A 60 -10.68 -2.96 5.39
N VAL A 61 -10.42 -3.46 4.18
CA VAL A 61 -9.54 -2.79 3.21
C VAL A 61 -10.10 -1.43 2.82
N TYR A 62 -11.41 -1.34 2.62
CA TYR A 62 -12.08 -0.07 2.37
C TYR A 62 -11.91 0.92 3.53
N ALA A 63 -12.01 0.48 4.77
CA ALA A 63 -11.78 1.34 5.93
C ALA A 63 -10.35 1.94 5.93
N LEU A 64 -9.35 1.16 5.53
CA LEU A 64 -7.97 1.65 5.39
C LEU A 64 -7.85 2.68 4.26
N TRP A 65 -8.45 2.41 3.10
CA TRP A 65 -8.47 3.34 1.99
C TRP A 65 -9.11 4.68 2.37
N ASN A 66 -10.27 4.62 3.01
CA ASN A 66 -11.03 5.79 3.44
C ASN A 66 -10.23 6.72 4.36
N VAL A 67 -9.44 6.16 5.27
CA VAL A 67 -8.55 6.96 6.13
C VAL A 67 -7.51 7.72 5.33
N LEU A 68 -6.85 7.07 4.38
CA LEU A 68 -5.84 7.71 3.54
C LEU A 68 -6.47 8.78 2.65
N GLN A 69 -7.65 8.51 2.11
CA GLN A 69 -8.44 9.46 1.34
C GLN A 69 -8.83 10.69 2.18
N LYS A 70 -9.32 10.51 3.39
CA LYS A 70 -9.68 11.60 4.31
C LYS A 70 -8.48 12.43 4.77
N ARG A 71 -7.29 11.86 4.75
CA ARG A 71 -6.04 12.59 4.99
C ARG A 71 -5.54 13.38 3.76
N ASN A 72 -6.31 13.40 2.69
CA ASN A 72 -5.98 14.07 1.43
C ASN A 72 -4.64 13.59 0.83
N PHE A 73 -4.31 12.31 0.98
CA PHE A 73 -3.19 11.74 0.27
C PHE A 73 -3.40 11.91 -1.23
N ARG A 74 -2.34 12.39 -1.91
CA ARG A 74 -2.36 12.59 -3.36
C ARG A 74 -1.14 11.95 -3.98
N TYR A 75 -1.36 11.40 -5.15
CA TYR A 75 -0.27 10.88 -5.96
C TYR A 75 0.67 12.00 -6.38
N SER A 76 1.95 11.75 -6.24
CA SER A 76 3.01 12.61 -6.76
C SER A 76 4.05 11.76 -7.46
N SER A 77 4.22 11.99 -8.76
CA SER A 77 5.25 11.29 -9.57
C SER A 77 6.68 11.76 -9.28
N VAL A 78 6.86 12.73 -8.38
CA VAL A 78 8.19 13.22 -7.99
C VAL A 78 8.92 12.14 -7.21
N SER A 79 9.64 11.29 -7.94
CA SER A 79 10.64 10.40 -7.36
C SER A 79 11.99 11.09 -7.44
N ASN A 80 12.52 11.52 -6.31
CA ASN A 80 13.91 11.94 -6.25
C ASN A 80 14.78 10.68 -6.38
N THR A 81 15.14 10.33 -7.61
CA THR A 81 16.21 9.39 -7.83
C THR A 81 17.51 10.06 -7.40
N SER A 82 18.17 9.51 -6.42
CA SER A 82 19.31 10.13 -5.78
C SER A 82 20.57 10.20 -6.66
N LEU A 83 20.64 9.45 -7.75
CA LEU A 83 21.78 9.41 -8.66
C LEU A 83 21.34 9.01 -10.06
N SER A 84 21.76 9.80 -11.05
CA SER A 84 21.71 9.42 -12.45
C SER A 84 22.88 8.46 -12.73
N SER A 85 22.58 7.20 -13.00
CA SER A 85 23.56 6.17 -13.36
C SER A 85 23.03 5.29 -14.47
N ASN A 86 23.89 4.94 -15.43
CA ASN A 86 23.55 3.97 -16.48
C ASN A 86 23.73 2.51 -16.03
N VAL A 87 24.22 2.30 -14.82
CA VAL A 87 24.63 0.98 -14.31
C VAL A 87 23.85 0.59 -13.06
N VAL A 88 23.48 1.58 -12.23
CA VAL A 88 22.76 1.37 -10.97
C VAL A 88 21.47 2.18 -10.99
N PHE A 89 20.37 1.49 -10.74
CA PHE A 89 19.04 2.09 -10.68
C PHE A 89 18.52 2.01 -9.26
N SER A 90 18.15 3.14 -8.70
CA SER A 90 17.63 3.22 -7.33
C SER A 90 16.40 4.13 -7.25
N GLN A 91 15.57 3.88 -6.25
CA GLN A 91 14.42 4.71 -5.93
C GLN A 91 14.39 4.99 -4.43
N ARG A 92 14.13 6.25 -4.06
CA ARG A 92 13.86 6.59 -2.67
C ARG A 92 12.48 6.03 -2.30
N VAL A 93 12.40 5.39 -1.14
CA VAL A 93 11.15 5.06 -0.46
C VAL A 93 11.02 6.05 0.69
N ARG A 94 9.91 6.80 0.75
CA ARG A 94 9.66 7.72 1.85
C ARG A 94 9.40 6.94 3.13
N THR A 95 9.81 7.52 4.26
CA THR A 95 9.35 7.04 5.56
C THR A 95 7.84 7.30 5.70
N PHE A 96 7.18 6.59 6.60
CA PHE A 96 5.74 6.81 6.82
C PHE A 96 5.49 8.21 7.39
N ASP A 97 6.41 8.72 8.24
CA ASP A 97 6.33 10.08 8.76
C ASP A 97 6.40 11.11 7.64
N ASP A 98 7.40 11.01 6.74
CA ASP A 98 7.53 11.91 5.59
C ASP A 98 6.29 11.87 4.68
N ALA A 99 5.73 10.68 4.43
CA ALA A 99 4.55 10.52 3.61
C ALA A 99 3.31 11.15 4.26
N LEU A 100 3.14 10.97 5.57
CA LEU A 100 2.01 11.52 6.32
C LEU A 100 2.11 13.04 6.48
N GLU A 101 3.30 13.60 6.68
CA GLU A 101 3.50 15.05 6.79
C GLU A 101 3.28 15.76 5.46
N SER A 102 3.77 15.19 4.37
CA SER A 102 3.64 15.78 3.03
C SER A 102 2.27 15.52 2.39
N SER A 103 1.54 14.52 2.85
CA SER A 103 0.33 13.97 2.19
C SER A 103 0.57 13.61 0.71
N GLN A 104 1.80 13.29 0.35
CA GLN A 104 2.21 12.91 -1.00
C GLN A 104 2.85 11.53 -0.99
N ILE A 105 2.38 10.69 -1.89
CA ILE A 105 2.88 9.34 -2.09
C ILE A 105 3.09 9.07 -3.57
N ASN A 106 4.14 8.33 -3.89
CA ASN A 106 4.27 7.71 -5.21
C ASN A 106 3.74 6.26 -5.18
N CYS A 107 3.80 5.56 -6.30
CA CYS A 107 3.30 4.19 -6.38
C CYS A 107 3.99 3.23 -5.40
N VAL A 108 5.29 3.42 -5.15
CA VAL A 108 6.06 2.58 -4.20
C VAL A 108 5.68 2.93 -2.76
N ASP A 109 5.69 4.22 -2.42
CA ASP A 109 5.36 4.68 -1.06
C ASP A 109 3.94 4.23 -0.67
N GLY A 110 2.97 4.41 -1.57
CA GLY A 110 1.58 4.01 -1.36
C GLY A 110 1.41 2.50 -1.21
N SER A 111 2.08 1.73 -2.07
CA SER A 111 2.00 0.27 -2.01
C SER A 111 2.62 -0.29 -0.73
N VAL A 112 3.76 0.23 -0.30
CA VAL A 112 4.44 -0.19 0.94
C VAL A 112 3.64 0.22 2.18
N LEU A 113 3.11 1.44 2.22
CA LEU A 113 2.25 1.90 3.31
C LEU A 113 0.99 1.03 3.42
N PHE A 114 0.32 0.77 2.30
CA PHE A 114 -0.90 -0.03 2.29
C PHE A 114 -0.63 -1.48 2.67
N ALA A 115 0.47 -2.07 2.19
CA ALA A 115 0.90 -3.41 2.59
C ALA A 115 1.18 -3.50 4.09
N SER A 116 1.75 -2.44 4.70
CA SER A 116 2.00 -2.38 6.14
C SER A 116 0.69 -2.32 6.93
N LEU A 117 -0.29 -1.55 6.48
CA LEU A 117 -1.63 -1.50 7.08
C LEU A 117 -2.34 -2.86 7.01
N LEU A 118 -2.27 -3.54 5.86
CA LEU A 118 -2.87 -4.86 5.68
C LEU A 118 -2.26 -5.89 6.63
N ARG A 119 -0.93 -5.93 6.73
CA ARG A 119 -0.24 -6.84 7.66
C ARG A 119 -0.63 -6.58 9.10
N ALA A 120 -0.74 -5.33 9.51
CA ALA A 120 -1.11 -4.95 10.86
C ALA A 120 -2.50 -5.43 11.27
N ILE A 121 -3.40 -5.67 10.32
CA ILE A 121 -4.74 -6.23 10.55
C ILE A 121 -4.84 -7.72 10.19
N ASN A 122 -3.70 -8.40 10.00
CA ASN A 122 -3.61 -9.81 9.65
C ASN A 122 -4.27 -10.19 8.32
N ILE A 123 -4.23 -9.28 7.36
CA ILE A 123 -4.53 -9.55 5.95
C ILE A 123 -3.21 -9.59 5.19
N GLU A 124 -2.99 -10.65 4.41
CA GLU A 124 -1.73 -10.84 3.71
C GLU A 124 -1.67 -10.02 2.42
N PRO A 125 -0.71 -9.07 2.32
CA PRO A 125 -0.54 -8.25 1.15
C PRO A 125 0.31 -8.91 0.09
N ILE A 126 0.17 -8.40 -1.13
CA ILE A 126 0.98 -8.74 -2.29
C ILE A 126 1.52 -7.44 -2.87
N LEU A 127 2.85 -7.31 -2.99
CA LEU A 127 3.45 -6.21 -3.75
C LEU A 127 3.67 -6.67 -5.19
N VAL A 128 3.07 -5.97 -6.13
CA VAL A 128 3.21 -6.26 -7.56
C VAL A 128 4.02 -5.15 -8.20
N ARG A 129 5.11 -5.55 -8.84
CA ARG A 129 5.96 -4.64 -9.58
C ARG A 129 5.96 -4.99 -11.06
N THR A 130 5.70 -3.99 -11.87
CA THR A 130 5.85 -4.02 -13.32
C THR A 130 6.94 -3.01 -13.75
N PRO A 131 7.41 -3.02 -15.00
CA PRO A 131 8.33 -1.99 -15.46
C PRO A 131 7.75 -0.58 -15.24
N GLY A 132 8.42 0.19 -14.38
CA GLY A 132 8.05 1.58 -14.09
C GLY A 132 6.86 1.80 -13.15
N HIS A 133 6.26 0.73 -12.60
CA HIS A 133 5.10 0.86 -11.73
C HIS A 133 5.05 -0.18 -10.62
N MET A 134 4.38 0.16 -9.52
CA MET A 134 4.08 -0.74 -8.41
C MET A 134 2.65 -0.53 -7.91
N PHE A 135 1.99 -1.61 -7.56
CA PHE A 135 0.69 -1.58 -6.91
C PHE A 135 0.61 -2.70 -5.85
N VAL A 136 -0.44 -2.68 -5.05
CA VAL A 136 -0.63 -3.61 -3.95
C VAL A 136 -1.85 -4.48 -4.19
N GLY A 137 -1.76 -5.73 -3.80
CA GLY A 137 -2.90 -6.64 -3.70
C GLY A 137 -3.02 -7.21 -2.31
N TYR A 138 -4.05 -8.00 -2.09
CA TYR A 138 -4.27 -8.73 -0.87
C TYR A 138 -5.06 -10.01 -1.14
N TYR A 139 -4.82 -11.02 -0.32
CA TYR A 139 -5.66 -12.21 -0.35
C TYR A 139 -6.99 -11.94 0.35
N THR A 140 -8.09 -12.39 -0.24
CA THR A 140 -9.43 -12.27 0.34
C THR A 140 -9.79 -13.45 1.24
N ASP A 141 -8.92 -14.45 1.29
CA ASP A 141 -9.08 -15.65 2.13
C ASP A 141 -7.72 -16.13 2.68
N ALA A 142 -7.76 -16.73 3.87
CA ALA A 142 -6.56 -17.26 4.53
C ALA A 142 -5.90 -18.41 3.75
N GLY A 143 -6.62 -19.06 2.85
CA GLY A 143 -6.11 -20.12 1.99
C GLY A 143 -5.35 -19.62 0.76
N ARG A 144 -5.25 -18.30 0.57
CA ARG A 144 -4.57 -17.65 -0.56
C ARG A 144 -5.08 -18.08 -1.93
N LYS A 145 -6.39 -18.36 -2.04
CA LYS A 145 -7.00 -18.80 -3.29
C LYS A 145 -7.48 -17.66 -4.16
N ASN A 146 -7.95 -16.59 -3.53
CA ASN A 146 -8.50 -15.42 -4.20
C ASN A 146 -7.75 -14.17 -3.75
N MET A 147 -7.61 -13.23 -4.66
CA MET A 147 -6.91 -11.97 -4.40
C MET A 147 -7.59 -10.82 -5.11
N ASN A 148 -7.52 -9.63 -4.50
CA ASN A 148 -7.91 -8.36 -5.08
C ASN A 148 -6.70 -7.43 -5.15
N PHE A 149 -6.76 -6.43 -6.01
CA PHE A 149 -5.69 -5.47 -6.21
C PHE A 149 -6.20 -4.06 -6.07
N LEU A 150 -5.32 -3.18 -5.60
CA LEU A 150 -5.57 -1.76 -5.41
C LEU A 150 -4.49 -0.93 -6.08
N GLU A 151 -4.93 0.10 -6.76
CA GLU A 151 -4.06 1.11 -7.35
C GLU A 151 -3.95 2.31 -6.41
N THR A 152 -2.91 2.34 -5.58
CA THR A 152 -2.75 3.36 -4.56
C THR A 152 -2.49 4.76 -5.12
N THR A 153 -2.13 4.87 -6.40
CA THR A 153 -2.01 6.17 -7.09
C THR A 153 -3.36 6.85 -7.30
N MET A 154 -4.46 6.09 -7.18
CA MET A 154 -5.83 6.59 -7.29
C MET A 154 -6.38 7.13 -5.96
N ILE A 155 -5.64 7.02 -4.86
CA ILE A 155 -6.05 7.61 -3.57
C ILE A 155 -6.19 9.13 -3.75
N GLY A 156 -7.37 9.66 -3.46
CA GLY A 156 -7.72 11.06 -3.63
C GLY A 156 -8.40 11.40 -4.95
N ASP A 157 -8.35 10.51 -5.95
CA ASP A 157 -9.02 10.68 -7.25
C ASP A 157 -10.27 9.79 -7.34
N VAL A 158 -10.29 8.66 -6.65
CA VAL A 158 -11.42 7.72 -6.61
C VAL A 158 -11.98 7.66 -5.21
N ASP A 159 -13.26 7.97 -5.08
CA ASP A 159 -14.01 7.75 -3.85
C ASP A 159 -14.61 6.35 -3.87
N LEU A 160 -14.16 5.50 -2.94
CA LEU A 160 -14.68 4.14 -2.82
C LEU A 160 -16.05 4.10 -2.12
N ASP A 161 -16.54 5.22 -1.58
CA ASP A 161 -17.89 5.30 -0.99
C ASP A 161 -18.98 4.97 -2.03
N ASP A 162 -18.69 5.22 -3.34
CA ASP A 162 -19.56 4.84 -4.43
C ASP A 162 -19.65 3.31 -4.65
N PHE A 163 -18.61 2.57 -4.25
CA PHE A 163 -18.53 1.11 -4.39
C PHE A 163 -19.01 0.37 -3.14
N PHE A 164 -18.99 1.03 -2.01
CA PHE A 164 -19.49 0.54 -0.73
C PHE A 164 -20.50 1.55 -0.18
N PRO A 165 -21.66 1.70 -0.85
CA PRO A 165 -22.68 2.62 -0.36
C PRO A 165 -23.03 2.24 1.06
N ASP A 166 -23.18 3.26 1.91
CA ASP A 166 -23.63 3.09 3.29
C ASP A 166 -24.89 2.23 3.28
N GLU A 167 -24.77 0.97 3.62
CA GLU A 167 -25.90 0.21 4.10
C GLU A 167 -26.31 0.91 5.39
N LYS A 168 -27.37 1.66 5.30
CA LYS A 168 -28.01 2.27 6.46
C LYS A 168 -28.28 1.16 7.46
N LEU A 169 -27.43 1.11 8.49
CA LEU A 169 -27.70 0.35 9.70
C LEU A 169 -28.91 0.93 10.40
#